data_524479d46945556a496ffb6ff03abd68
#
_entry.id   524479d46945556a496ffb6ff03abd68
#
_cell.length_a   1.000
_cell.length_b   1.000
_cell.length_c   1.000
_cell.angle_alpha   90.00
_cell.angle_beta   90.00
_cell.angle_gamma   90.00
#
_symmetry.space_group_name_H-M   'P 1'
#
loop_
_entity.id
_entity.type
_entity.pdbx_description
1 polymer ?
#
loop_
_entity_poly.entity_id
_entity_poly.type
_entity_poly.pdbx_seq_one_letter_code
_entity_poly.pdbx_strand_id
1 'polypeptide(L)'
;MRFHLIDRVDSYEPKVSVKGRKLTSLSEDYCEDTGDGPVMPPPFVLEALCQAATWLVMISTDTRQRAALLSIGSVDFLEDVRPGDVIELEGNAESWGDETAVVSGTATVDGRVVLEAKDVMCTLIDADTLEDTENTRRMQGMLDRKAAAAEA
;
A
#
# COMPACT_ATOMS: atom_id res chain seq x y z
N MET A 1 11.51 -14.63 1.28
CA MET A 1 11.11 -13.79 0.15
C MET A 1 10.33 -12.59 0.69
N ARG A 2 10.77 -11.38 0.41
CA ARG A 2 10.02 -10.19 0.83
C ARG A 2 9.00 -9.86 -0.25
N PHE A 3 7.72 -9.85 0.11
CA PHE A 3 6.63 -9.59 -0.80
C PHE A 3 6.28 -8.09 -0.77
N HIS A 4 6.79 -7.34 -1.74
CA HIS A 4 6.55 -5.90 -1.85
C HIS A 4 5.68 -5.59 -3.05
N LEU A 5 4.51 -5.01 -2.79
CA LEU A 5 3.54 -4.61 -3.80
C LEU A 5 3.36 -3.09 -3.87
N ILE A 6 4.37 -2.35 -3.44
CA ILE A 6 4.45 -0.90 -3.62
C ILE A 6 5.83 -0.55 -4.16
N ASP A 7 5.87 0.21 -5.25
CA ASP A 7 7.10 0.59 -5.93
C ASP A 7 7.48 2.04 -5.66
N ARG A 8 6.51 2.87 -5.26
CA ARG A 8 6.76 4.27 -4.94
C ARG A 8 5.67 4.87 -4.04
N VAL A 9 6.09 5.74 -3.13
CA VAL A 9 5.23 6.68 -2.43
C VAL A 9 5.36 8.03 -3.15
N ASP A 10 4.27 8.51 -3.74
CA ASP A 10 4.25 9.76 -4.51
C ASP A 10 4.05 10.97 -3.62
N SER A 11 3.17 10.86 -2.63
CA SER A 11 2.90 11.90 -1.64
C SER A 11 2.24 11.33 -0.40
N TYR A 12 2.33 12.06 0.69
CA TYR A 12 1.67 11.73 1.95
C TYR A 12 1.45 12.97 2.81
N GLU A 13 0.46 12.86 3.68
CA GLU A 13 0.25 13.75 4.81
C GLU A 13 0.14 12.86 6.07
N PRO A 14 1.08 12.99 7.05
CA PRO A 14 1.10 12.12 8.22
C PRO A 14 -0.25 12.04 8.94
N LYS A 15 -0.69 10.83 9.27
CA LYS A 15 -1.99 10.52 9.90
C LYS A 15 -3.23 10.93 9.10
N VAL A 16 -3.07 11.37 7.86
CA VAL A 16 -4.16 11.84 7.00
C VAL A 16 -4.27 11.01 5.74
N SER A 17 -3.23 10.99 4.90
CA SER A 17 -3.32 10.30 3.61
C SER A 17 -1.98 9.86 3.05
N VAL A 18 -2.03 8.90 2.14
CA VAL A 18 -0.89 8.42 1.36
C VAL A 18 -1.33 8.18 -0.08
N LYS A 19 -0.44 8.53 -1.01
CA LYS A 19 -0.55 8.15 -2.42
C LYS A 19 0.71 7.41 -2.83
N GLY A 20 0.53 6.29 -3.49
CA GLY A 20 1.63 5.48 -3.98
C GLY A 20 1.26 4.76 -5.26
N ARG A 21 2.16 3.94 -5.75
CA ARG A 21 1.90 3.14 -6.96
C ARG A 21 2.61 1.81 -6.95
N LYS A 22 1.99 0.87 -7.64
CA LYS A 22 2.53 -0.43 -8.00
C LYS A 22 2.59 -0.53 -9.54
N LEU A 23 3.74 -0.91 -10.05
CA LEU A 23 3.91 -1.23 -11.47
C LEU A 23 3.74 -2.74 -11.65
N THR A 24 2.94 -3.14 -12.63
CA THR A 24 2.73 -4.55 -12.94
C THR A 24 3.55 -4.98 -14.16
N SER A 25 3.96 -6.24 -14.21
CA SER A 25 4.80 -6.78 -15.27
C SER A 25 4.48 -8.24 -15.53
N LEU A 26 4.70 -8.68 -16.79
CA LEU A 26 4.63 -10.10 -17.17
C LEU A 26 5.68 -10.98 -16.47
N SER A 27 6.73 -10.39 -15.91
CA SER A 27 7.75 -11.11 -15.18
C SER A 27 7.38 -11.44 -13.73
N GLU A 28 6.19 -11.04 -13.29
CA GLU A 28 5.73 -11.30 -11.93
C GLU A 28 5.03 -12.67 -11.83
N ASP A 29 5.53 -13.54 -10.97
CA ASP A 29 5.15 -14.96 -10.86
C ASP A 29 3.70 -15.19 -10.40
N TYR A 30 3.06 -14.16 -9.85
CA TYR A 30 1.72 -14.27 -9.27
C TYR A 30 0.58 -13.99 -10.27
N CYS A 31 0.86 -13.56 -11.49
CA CYS A 31 -0.20 -13.35 -12.49
C CYS A 31 -0.80 -14.68 -12.90
N GLU A 32 -2.13 -14.72 -12.97
CA GLU A 32 -2.93 -15.89 -13.34
C GLU A 32 -3.58 -15.68 -14.69
N ASP A 33 -3.52 -16.69 -15.59
CA ASP A 33 -4.23 -16.66 -16.85
C ASP A 33 -5.66 -17.17 -16.66
N THR A 34 -6.63 -16.28 -16.86
CA THR A 34 -8.06 -16.56 -16.71
C THR A 34 -8.73 -16.95 -18.03
N GLY A 35 -7.97 -17.15 -19.12
CA GLY A 35 -8.45 -17.46 -20.46
C GLY A 35 -8.47 -16.26 -21.42
N ASP A 36 -8.52 -15.04 -20.86
CA ASP A 36 -8.43 -13.78 -21.61
C ASP A 36 -7.06 -13.08 -21.43
N GLY A 37 -6.05 -13.86 -21.03
CA GLY A 37 -4.71 -13.41 -20.73
C GLY A 37 -4.45 -13.24 -19.23
N PRO A 38 -3.19 -12.93 -18.86
CA PRO A 38 -2.78 -12.85 -17.46
C PRO A 38 -3.41 -11.66 -16.75
N VAL A 39 -3.82 -11.88 -15.49
CA VAL A 39 -4.32 -10.87 -14.56
C VAL A 39 -3.57 -10.95 -13.23
N MET A 40 -3.42 -9.81 -12.56
CA MET A 40 -2.99 -9.78 -11.18
C MET A 40 -4.15 -10.24 -10.29
N PRO A 41 -3.97 -11.26 -9.44
CA PRO A 41 -5.05 -11.71 -8.57
C PRO A 41 -5.63 -10.55 -7.75
N PRO A 42 -6.97 -10.37 -7.71
CA PRO A 42 -7.59 -9.26 -7.00
C PRO A 42 -7.16 -9.10 -5.53
N PRO A 43 -6.91 -10.17 -4.74
CA PRO A 43 -6.37 -10.03 -3.39
C PRO A 43 -5.00 -9.36 -3.32
N PHE A 44 -4.19 -9.43 -4.37
CA PHE A 44 -2.89 -8.76 -4.41
C PHE A 44 -3.00 -7.26 -4.69
N VAL A 45 -4.04 -6.84 -5.40
CA VAL A 45 -4.37 -5.40 -5.54
C VAL A 45 -4.79 -4.83 -4.18
N LEU A 46 -5.59 -5.58 -3.40
CA LEU A 46 -5.94 -5.22 -2.03
C LEU A 46 -4.70 -5.16 -1.14
N GLU A 47 -3.82 -6.15 -1.23
CA GLU A 47 -2.57 -6.16 -0.46
C GLU A 47 -1.69 -4.95 -0.80
N ALA A 48 -1.59 -4.56 -2.08
CA ALA A 48 -0.87 -3.36 -2.49
C ALA A 48 -1.43 -2.10 -1.82
N LEU A 49 -2.75 -1.96 -1.74
CA LEU A 49 -3.42 -0.87 -1.02
C LEU A 49 -3.15 -0.92 0.47
N CYS A 50 -3.21 -2.10 1.09
CA CYS A 50 -2.88 -2.29 2.51
C CYS A 50 -1.41 -1.94 2.80
N GLN A 51 -0.49 -2.27 1.90
CA GLN A 51 0.92 -1.89 2.04
C GLN A 51 1.10 -0.38 1.93
N ALA A 52 0.39 0.31 1.05
CA ALA A 52 0.40 1.78 1.01
C ALA A 52 -0.09 2.38 2.34
N ALA A 53 -1.19 1.85 2.90
CA ALA A 53 -1.70 2.25 4.21
C ALA A 53 -0.69 1.97 5.34
N THR A 54 0.01 0.84 5.28
CA THR A 54 1.10 0.53 6.23
C THR A 54 2.23 1.54 6.16
N TRP A 55 2.60 2.01 4.96
CA TRP A 55 3.57 3.09 4.82
C TRP A 55 3.08 4.41 5.43
N LEU A 56 1.78 4.71 5.35
CA LEU A 56 1.22 5.86 6.07
C LEU A 56 1.46 5.74 7.59
N VAL A 57 1.25 4.55 8.16
CA VAL A 57 1.53 4.31 9.59
C VAL A 57 3.01 4.53 9.91
N MET A 58 3.90 3.93 9.14
CA MET A 58 5.35 4.04 9.37
C MET A 58 5.85 5.48 9.25
N ILE A 59 5.45 6.20 8.22
CA ILE A 59 5.80 7.61 8.01
C ILE A 59 5.24 8.47 9.13
N SER A 60 3.99 8.24 9.55
CA SER A 60 3.32 9.02 10.59
C SER A 60 3.91 8.83 11.98
N THR A 61 4.64 7.75 12.21
CA THR A 61 5.22 7.38 13.52
C THR A 61 6.75 7.37 13.53
N ASP A 62 7.37 7.96 12.52
CA ASP A 62 8.83 7.93 12.34
C ASP A 62 9.40 6.50 12.44
N THR A 63 8.75 5.58 11.72
CA THR A 63 9.06 4.13 11.68
C THR A 63 8.99 3.38 13.03
N ARG A 64 8.38 3.99 14.05
CA ARG A 64 8.26 3.37 15.38
C ARG A 64 7.15 2.34 15.49
N GLN A 65 6.14 2.42 14.63
CA GLN A 65 5.01 1.50 14.62
C GLN A 65 4.80 0.84 13.26
N ARG A 66 4.22 -0.36 13.31
CA ARG A 66 3.76 -1.14 12.18
C ARG A 66 2.26 -1.33 12.27
N ALA A 67 1.63 -1.55 11.11
CA ALA A 67 0.22 -1.93 11.06
C ALA A 67 0.07 -3.44 10.90
N ALA A 68 -0.81 -4.04 11.68
CA ALA A 68 -1.30 -5.39 11.46
C ALA A 68 -2.81 -5.36 11.22
N LEU A 69 -3.25 -5.97 10.12
CA LEU A 69 -4.66 -5.98 9.75
C LEU A 69 -5.51 -6.72 10.79
N LEU A 70 -6.59 -6.09 11.24
CA LEU A 70 -7.59 -6.68 12.13
C LEU A 70 -8.87 -7.06 11.38
N SER A 71 -9.40 -6.12 10.60
CA SER A 71 -10.65 -6.34 9.85
C SER A 71 -10.78 -5.36 8.68
N ILE A 72 -11.63 -5.73 7.73
CA ILE A 72 -12.01 -4.87 6.61
C ILE A 72 -13.54 -4.83 6.59
N GLY A 73 -14.11 -3.63 6.56
CA GLY A 73 -15.56 -3.43 6.52
C GLY A 73 -16.15 -3.89 5.19
N SER A 74 -15.58 -3.43 4.07
CA SER A 74 -15.96 -3.88 2.73
C SER A 74 -14.82 -3.72 1.73
N VAL A 75 -14.84 -4.60 0.71
CA VAL A 75 -13.97 -4.50 -0.46
C VAL A 75 -14.79 -4.77 -1.71
N ASP A 76 -14.70 -3.87 -2.67
CA ASP A 76 -15.28 -4.03 -4.00
C ASP A 76 -14.15 -4.19 -5.03
N PHE A 77 -14.07 -5.36 -5.65
CA PHE A 77 -13.20 -5.65 -6.78
C PHE A 77 -13.98 -5.34 -8.06
N LEU A 78 -13.60 -4.27 -8.76
CA LEU A 78 -14.41 -3.68 -9.83
C LEU A 78 -13.93 -4.06 -11.22
N GLU A 79 -12.61 -4.09 -11.45
CA GLU A 79 -12.00 -4.40 -12.75
C GLU A 79 -10.70 -5.18 -12.58
N ASP A 80 -10.33 -5.94 -13.61
CA ASP A 80 -9.06 -6.65 -13.67
C ASP A 80 -7.89 -5.71 -13.83
N VAL A 81 -6.79 -6.06 -13.19
CA VAL A 81 -5.49 -5.42 -13.37
C VAL A 81 -4.60 -6.38 -14.15
N ARG A 82 -3.97 -5.87 -15.20
CA ARG A 82 -3.16 -6.67 -16.13
C ARG A 82 -1.69 -6.26 -16.14
N PRO A 83 -0.78 -7.15 -16.52
CA PRO A 83 0.62 -6.78 -16.72
C PRO A 83 0.76 -5.59 -17.67
N GLY A 84 1.57 -4.60 -17.25
CA GLY A 84 1.73 -3.32 -17.94
C GLY A 84 0.92 -2.17 -17.33
N ASP A 85 -0.10 -2.48 -16.51
CA ASP A 85 -0.84 -1.46 -15.79
C ASP A 85 -0.02 -0.83 -14.67
N VAL A 86 -0.22 0.46 -14.45
CA VAL A 86 0.26 1.18 -13.28
C VAL A 86 -0.91 1.39 -12.33
N ILE A 87 -0.85 0.76 -11.16
CA ILE A 87 -1.86 0.89 -10.13
C ILE A 87 -1.52 2.12 -9.28
N GLU A 88 -2.39 3.12 -9.27
CA GLU A 88 -2.33 4.24 -8.36
C GLU A 88 -3.11 3.87 -7.09
N LEU A 89 -2.43 3.97 -5.94
CA LEU A 89 -2.95 3.59 -4.63
C LEU A 89 -3.18 4.86 -3.81
N GLU A 90 -4.38 5.04 -3.28
CA GLU A 90 -4.70 6.14 -2.38
C GLU A 90 -5.35 5.61 -1.12
N GLY A 91 -4.75 5.94 0.04
CA GLY A 91 -5.29 5.62 1.36
C GLY A 91 -5.55 6.87 2.17
N ASN A 92 -6.71 6.95 2.82
CA ASN A 92 -7.13 8.05 3.66
C ASN A 92 -7.48 7.54 5.05
N ALA A 93 -6.89 8.14 6.10
CA ALA A 93 -7.20 7.78 7.47
C ALA A 93 -8.57 8.31 7.86
N GLU A 94 -9.47 7.42 8.26
CA GLU A 94 -10.80 7.74 8.80
C GLU A 94 -10.73 8.03 10.30
N SER A 95 -9.89 7.27 11.01
CA SER A 95 -9.61 7.49 12.42
C SER A 95 -8.19 7.07 12.77
N TRP A 96 -7.64 7.70 13.80
CA TRP A 96 -6.31 7.42 14.29
C TRP A 96 -6.26 7.53 15.81
N GLY A 97 -5.94 6.42 16.48
CA GLY A 97 -5.74 6.33 17.92
C GLY A 97 -4.33 5.89 18.28
N ASP A 98 -4.12 5.60 19.55
CA ASP A 98 -2.81 5.17 20.07
C ASP A 98 -2.50 3.71 19.70
N GLU A 99 -3.52 2.85 19.63
CA GLU A 99 -3.37 1.42 19.38
C GLU A 99 -3.98 0.95 18.06
N THR A 100 -4.84 1.75 17.44
CA THR A 100 -5.55 1.38 16.21
C THR A 100 -5.65 2.55 15.25
N ALA A 101 -5.73 2.23 13.96
CA ALA A 101 -6.10 3.15 12.90
C ALA A 101 -7.08 2.50 11.94
N VAL A 102 -7.94 3.31 11.33
CA VAL A 102 -8.85 2.90 10.26
C VAL A 102 -8.53 3.71 9.02
N VAL A 103 -8.32 3.01 7.91
CA VAL A 103 -8.00 3.61 6.61
C VAL A 103 -8.99 3.10 5.57
N SER A 104 -9.51 3.99 4.74
CA SER A 104 -10.25 3.63 3.53
C SER A 104 -9.44 4.05 2.31
N GLY A 105 -9.60 3.37 1.18
CA GLY A 105 -8.80 3.70 0.02
C GLY A 105 -9.27 3.08 -1.27
N THR A 106 -8.60 3.47 -2.34
CA THR A 106 -8.86 3.03 -3.70
C THR A 106 -7.58 2.65 -4.43
N ALA A 107 -7.72 1.73 -5.37
CA ALA A 107 -6.74 1.46 -6.41
C ALA A 107 -7.32 1.85 -7.76
N THR A 108 -6.57 2.60 -8.57
CA THR A 108 -6.99 3.05 -9.91
C THR A 108 -5.95 2.71 -10.96
N VAL A 109 -6.42 2.43 -12.17
CA VAL A 109 -5.60 2.25 -13.37
C VAL A 109 -6.15 3.16 -14.46
N ASP A 110 -5.32 4.04 -15.01
CA ASP A 110 -5.71 5.00 -16.06
C ASP A 110 -6.97 5.80 -15.68
N GLY A 111 -7.08 6.22 -14.41
CA GLY A 111 -8.21 6.99 -13.88
C GLY A 111 -9.48 6.19 -13.60
N ARG A 112 -9.49 4.85 -13.83
CA ARG A 112 -10.62 3.96 -13.51
C ARG A 112 -10.37 3.27 -12.18
N VAL A 113 -11.36 3.29 -11.29
CA VAL A 113 -11.28 2.57 -10.01
C VAL A 113 -11.38 1.07 -10.27
N VAL A 114 -10.35 0.33 -9.92
CA VAL A 114 -10.29 -1.14 -10.04
C VAL A 114 -10.59 -1.84 -8.71
N LEU A 115 -10.38 -1.14 -7.59
CA LEU A 115 -10.68 -1.63 -6.25
C LEU A 115 -11.03 -0.47 -5.32
N GLU A 116 -12.03 -0.67 -4.47
CA GLU A 116 -12.37 0.19 -3.34
C GLU A 116 -12.42 -0.63 -2.04
N ALA A 117 -11.74 -0.16 -1.00
CA ALA A 117 -11.78 -0.77 0.34
C ALA A 117 -12.19 0.27 1.38
N LYS A 118 -13.10 -0.11 2.29
CA LYS A 118 -13.62 0.75 3.35
C LYS A 118 -13.43 0.12 4.71
N ASP A 119 -13.18 0.97 5.68
CA ASP A 119 -13.03 0.59 7.09
C ASP A 119 -11.98 -0.51 7.29
N VAL A 120 -10.81 -0.34 6.69
CA VAL A 120 -9.65 -1.21 6.88
C VAL A 120 -9.05 -0.85 8.24
N MET A 121 -9.37 -1.66 9.24
CA MET A 121 -8.90 -1.48 10.62
C MET A 121 -7.61 -2.24 10.84
N CYS A 122 -6.62 -1.56 11.41
CA CYS A 122 -5.35 -2.16 11.82
C CYS A 122 -5.02 -1.84 13.28
N THR A 123 -4.29 -2.74 13.93
CA THR A 123 -3.61 -2.44 15.20
C THR A 123 -2.22 -1.88 14.92
N LEU A 124 -1.79 -0.97 15.78
CA LEU A 124 -0.47 -0.35 15.72
C LEU A 124 0.47 -1.10 16.67
N ILE A 125 1.49 -1.73 16.11
CA ILE A 125 2.45 -2.57 16.84
C ILE A 125 3.80 -1.87 16.87
N ASP A 126 4.48 -1.94 18.01
CA ASP A 126 5.84 -1.42 18.16
C ASP A 126 6.80 -2.13 17.19
N ALA A 127 7.43 -1.37 16.32
CA ALA A 127 8.31 -1.90 15.29
C ALA A 127 9.55 -2.59 15.85
N ASP A 128 10.07 -2.16 17.00
CA ASP A 128 11.26 -2.75 17.63
C ASP A 128 11.04 -4.21 18.03
N THR A 129 9.78 -4.64 18.18
CA THR A 129 9.43 -6.04 18.48
C THR A 129 9.40 -6.94 17.26
N LEU A 130 9.38 -6.37 16.06
CA LEU A 130 9.13 -7.10 14.81
C LEU A 130 10.32 -7.15 13.87
N GLU A 131 11.16 -6.10 13.84
CA GLU A 131 12.20 -5.96 12.82
C GLU A 131 13.24 -4.89 13.15
N ASP A 132 14.28 -4.85 12.30
CA ASP A 132 15.27 -3.80 12.28
C ASP A 132 14.70 -2.52 11.61
N THR A 133 14.45 -1.49 12.43
CA THR A 133 13.90 -0.21 12.01
C THR A 133 14.82 0.56 11.05
N GLU A 134 16.12 0.30 11.06
CA GLU A 134 17.08 0.93 10.14
C GLU A 134 16.84 0.47 8.69
N ASN A 135 16.56 -0.82 8.50
CA ASN A 135 16.19 -1.36 7.19
C ASN A 135 14.90 -0.72 6.66
N THR A 136 13.95 -0.45 7.53
CA THR A 136 12.69 0.21 7.17
C THR A 136 12.90 1.65 6.73
N ARG A 137 13.73 2.41 7.46
CA ARG A 137 14.08 3.80 7.07
C ARG A 137 14.80 3.85 5.74
N ARG A 138 15.72 2.90 5.50
CA ARG A 138 16.39 2.78 4.20
C ARG A 138 15.40 2.51 3.07
N MET A 139 14.43 1.62 3.28
CA MET A 139 13.39 1.33 2.29
C MET A 139 12.48 2.53 2.05
N GLN A 140 12.09 3.25 3.11
CA GLN A 140 11.34 4.50 2.98
C GLN A 140 12.06 5.48 2.07
N GLY A 141 13.36 5.69 2.25
CA GLY A 141 14.17 6.58 1.40
C GLY A 141 14.19 6.14 -0.08
N MET A 142 14.11 4.84 -0.36
CA MET A 142 14.03 4.34 -1.74
C MET A 142 12.65 4.54 -2.37
N LEU A 143 11.58 4.49 -1.58
CA LEU A 143 10.20 4.65 -2.05
C LEU A 143 9.77 6.11 -2.13
N ASP A 144 10.31 6.97 -1.26
CA ASP A 144 9.91 8.37 -1.16
C ASP A 144 10.62 9.23 -2.21
N ARG A 145 9.85 9.72 -3.16
CA ARG A 145 10.37 10.56 -4.25
C ARG A 145 10.80 11.96 -3.80
N LYS A 146 10.27 12.45 -2.68
CA LYS A 146 10.64 13.78 -2.14
C LYS A 146 12.04 13.74 -1.52
N ALA A 147 12.42 12.65 -0.88
CA ALA A 147 13.77 12.46 -0.35
C ALA A 147 14.82 12.43 -1.48
N ALA A 148 14.55 11.71 -2.56
CA ALA A 148 15.45 11.64 -3.71
C ALA A 148 15.63 12.98 -4.44
N ALA A 149 14.64 13.87 -4.41
CA ALA A 149 14.73 15.20 -5.02
C ALA A 149 15.47 16.22 -4.14
N ALA A 150 15.57 15.98 -2.83
CA ALA A 150 16.27 16.86 -1.90
C ALA A 150 17.80 16.60 -1.86
N GLU A 151 18.23 15.40 -2.30
CA GLU A 151 19.65 15.02 -2.39
C GLU A 151 20.28 15.31 -3.78
N ALA A 152 19.48 15.71 -4.72
CA ALA A 152 19.91 16.08 -6.09
C ALA A 152 20.02 17.61 -6.26
#